data_c58e441b1cfa3bcda6577e7a06afe46f
#
_entry.id   c58e441b1cfa3bcda6577e7a06afe46f
#
_cell.length_a   1.000
_cell.length_b   1.000
_cell.length_c   1.000
_cell.angle_alpha   90.00
_cell.angle_beta   90.00
_cell.angle_gamma   90.00
#
_symmetry.space_group_name_H-M   'P 1'
#
loop_
_entity.id
_entity.type
_entity.pdbx_description
1 polymer ?
#
loop_
_entity_poly.entity_id
_entity_poly.type
_entity_poly.pdbx_seq_one_letter_code
_entity_poly.pdbx_strand_id
1 'polypeptide(L)'
;MGSFFYYIVSMVVKIELEVRMAVKIVRVLNTNAVVSSDQEGRELIITGAGIGFKKKKGENLDEALADKTYYLESVDDSRRLQEVVKEISEEYLEIVSRIVKTAREEGLKVRDSLYVTLTDHINSAVDRYRENIALKNMMKLEIRKFYPKEYEIGLRAVQWIQEQNDENLGEDEAAFIAMHIVSAELGSGSNVDVNKITKLINAVLQIVRIHF
;
A
#
# COMPACT_ATOMS: atom_id res chain seq x y z
N MET A 1 1.01 19.88 -24.91
CA MET A 1 1.11 18.46 -24.57
C MET A 1 2.53 17.96 -24.22
N GLY A 2 3.59 18.71 -24.52
CA GLY A 2 4.99 18.30 -24.26
C GLY A 2 5.53 18.58 -22.85
N SER A 3 4.97 19.52 -22.10
CA SER A 3 5.54 19.99 -20.83
C SER A 3 5.26 19.03 -19.64
N PHE A 4 4.13 18.34 -19.63
CA PHE A 4 3.73 17.43 -18.54
C PHE A 4 4.50 16.10 -18.61
N PHE A 5 4.75 15.60 -19.82
CA PHE A 5 5.55 14.39 -20.04
C PHE A 5 7.02 14.60 -19.67
N TYR A 6 7.56 15.80 -19.93
CA TYR A 6 8.91 16.18 -19.53
C TYR A 6 9.07 16.28 -18.01
N TYR A 7 8.01 16.72 -17.30
CA TYR A 7 8.00 16.84 -15.84
C TYR A 7 7.96 15.45 -15.16
N ILE A 8 7.17 14.51 -15.70
CA ILE A 8 7.08 13.13 -15.17
C ILE A 8 8.38 12.36 -15.45
N VAL A 9 8.94 12.45 -16.65
CA VAL A 9 10.23 11.83 -17.01
C VAL A 9 11.37 12.45 -16.21
N SER A 10 11.36 13.77 -15.99
CA SER A 10 12.33 14.47 -15.14
C SER A 10 12.22 14.09 -13.69
N MET A 11 11.02 13.82 -13.17
CA MET A 11 10.78 13.40 -11.78
C MET A 11 11.20 11.94 -11.56
N VAL A 12 10.91 11.03 -12.50
CA VAL A 12 11.33 9.62 -12.42
C VAL A 12 12.85 9.50 -12.61
N VAL A 13 13.44 10.23 -13.55
CA VAL A 13 14.91 10.27 -13.75
C VAL A 13 15.60 10.97 -12.58
N LYS A 14 14.96 11.95 -11.93
CA LYS A 14 15.50 12.60 -10.73
C LYS A 14 15.51 11.65 -9.54
N ILE A 15 14.48 10.81 -9.37
CA ILE A 15 14.43 9.76 -8.35
C ILE A 15 15.51 8.70 -8.60
N GLU A 16 15.73 8.25 -9.85
CA GLU A 16 16.79 7.29 -10.19
C GLU A 16 18.21 7.90 -10.10
N LEU A 17 18.37 9.22 -10.29
CA LEU A 17 19.68 9.89 -10.17
C LEU A 17 20.01 10.31 -8.73
N GLU A 18 19.02 10.61 -7.90
CA GLU A 18 19.23 10.97 -6.47
C GLU A 18 19.62 9.76 -5.60
N VAL A 19 19.28 8.53 -6.00
CA VAL A 19 19.72 7.30 -5.32
C VAL A 19 21.22 7.01 -5.52
N ARG A 20 21.90 7.65 -6.48
CA ARG A 20 23.33 7.42 -6.78
C ARG A 20 24.34 8.15 -5.88
N MET A 21 23.92 8.83 -4.83
CA MET A 21 24.83 9.44 -3.87
C MET A 21 24.81 8.59 -2.59
N ALA A 22 25.99 8.29 -2.04
CA ALA A 22 26.18 7.42 -0.86
C ALA A 22 25.17 7.72 0.27
N VAL A 23 24.03 7.03 0.21
CA VAL A 23 22.90 7.23 1.12
C VAL A 23 23.23 6.53 2.43
N LYS A 24 23.22 7.25 3.55
CA LYS A 24 23.52 6.68 4.87
C LYS A 24 22.29 6.09 5.52
N ILE A 25 22.47 4.95 6.14
CA ILE A 25 21.43 4.29 6.93
C ILE A 25 21.14 5.14 8.18
N VAL A 26 19.91 5.63 8.27
CA VAL A 26 19.41 6.33 9.48
C VAL A 26 18.94 5.32 10.51
N ARG A 27 18.29 4.23 10.06
CA ARG A 27 17.76 3.16 10.91
C ARG A 27 17.65 1.86 10.11
N VAL A 28 17.92 0.74 10.74
CA VAL A 28 17.61 -0.59 10.20
C VAL A 28 16.26 -1.02 10.75
N LEU A 29 15.32 -1.39 9.88
CA LEU A 29 13.99 -1.87 10.26
C LEU A 29 14.02 -3.38 10.45
N ASN A 30 14.52 -4.11 9.46
CA ASN A 30 14.74 -5.55 9.48
C ASN A 30 15.88 -5.94 8.51
N THR A 31 16.03 -7.22 8.22
CA THR A 31 17.09 -7.74 7.31
C THR A 31 16.96 -7.17 5.88
N ASN A 32 15.74 -6.85 5.44
CA ASN A 32 15.42 -6.47 4.06
C ASN A 32 14.91 -5.04 3.92
N ALA A 33 14.93 -4.24 5.01
CA ALA A 33 14.43 -2.87 4.98
C ALA A 33 15.23 -1.95 5.88
N VAL A 34 15.54 -0.76 5.36
CA VAL A 34 16.25 0.31 6.08
C VAL A 34 15.56 1.64 5.87
N VAL A 35 15.76 2.57 6.79
CA VAL A 35 15.42 3.98 6.64
C VAL A 35 16.68 4.75 6.31
N SER A 36 16.56 5.61 5.33
CA SER A 36 17.57 6.58 4.96
C SER A 36 16.99 7.99 4.89
N SER A 37 17.77 8.98 4.50
CA SER A 37 17.31 10.32 4.22
C SER A 37 17.85 10.82 2.88
N ASP A 38 17.02 11.58 2.17
CA ASP A 38 17.44 12.30 0.97
C ASP A 38 18.27 13.57 1.33
N GLN A 39 18.67 14.31 0.30
CA GLN A 39 19.42 15.57 0.46
C GLN A 39 18.61 16.67 1.15
N GLU A 40 17.28 16.59 1.14
CA GLU A 40 16.37 17.52 1.79
C GLU A 40 16.03 17.11 3.22
N GLY A 41 16.59 15.99 3.70
CA GLY A 41 16.38 15.47 5.05
C GLY A 41 15.07 14.69 5.22
N ARG A 42 14.37 14.34 4.12
CA ARG A 42 13.15 13.55 4.17
C ARG A 42 13.48 12.07 4.32
N GLU A 43 12.75 11.37 5.16
CA GLU A 43 12.96 9.94 5.37
C GLU A 43 12.50 9.11 4.15
N LEU A 44 13.36 8.17 3.77
CA LEU A 44 13.12 7.18 2.72
C LEU A 44 13.13 5.79 3.34
N ILE A 45 12.16 4.95 3.00
CA ILE A 45 12.22 3.54 3.33
C ILE A 45 12.72 2.80 2.09
N ILE A 46 13.83 2.08 2.22
CA ILE A 46 14.46 1.37 1.14
C ILE A 46 14.43 -0.12 1.47
N THR A 47 13.88 -0.91 0.54
CA THR A 47 13.79 -2.36 0.67
C THR A 47 14.68 -3.05 -0.35
N GLY A 48 15.12 -4.26 -0.02
CA GLY A 48 15.89 -5.13 -0.87
C GLY A 48 16.51 -6.30 -0.11
N ALA A 49 16.69 -7.41 -0.78
CA ALA A 49 17.17 -8.63 -0.15
C ALA A 49 18.51 -8.44 0.56
N GLY A 50 18.52 -8.57 1.90
CA GLY A 50 19.70 -8.44 2.72
C GLY A 50 20.22 -7.02 2.93
N ILE A 51 19.54 -5.98 2.47
CA ILE A 51 20.01 -4.58 2.53
C ILE A 51 20.29 -4.09 3.96
N GLY A 52 19.54 -4.62 4.95
CA GLY A 52 19.74 -4.35 6.38
C GLY A 52 20.59 -5.38 7.12
N PHE A 53 21.01 -6.48 6.44
CA PHE A 53 21.71 -7.58 7.09
C PHE A 53 23.07 -7.15 7.64
N LYS A 54 23.24 -7.31 8.96
CA LYS A 54 24.45 -6.88 9.72
C LYS A 54 24.80 -5.40 9.61
N LYS A 55 23.89 -4.56 9.08
CA LYS A 55 24.09 -3.12 8.95
C LYS A 55 23.74 -2.38 10.24
N LYS A 56 24.35 -1.18 10.39
CA LYS A 56 24.12 -0.28 11.53
C LYS A 56 23.84 1.14 11.05
N LYS A 57 23.24 1.93 11.93
CA LYS A 57 23.04 3.37 11.73
C LYS A 57 24.38 4.05 11.38
N GLY A 58 24.38 4.89 10.37
CA GLY A 58 25.52 5.67 9.90
C GLY A 58 26.39 4.98 8.84
N GLU A 59 26.17 3.69 8.58
CA GLU A 59 26.84 2.98 7.49
C GLU A 59 26.29 3.38 6.12
N ASN A 60 27.11 3.24 5.10
CA ASN A 60 26.67 3.48 3.74
C ASN A 60 25.74 2.35 3.29
N LEU A 61 24.68 2.73 2.61
CA LEU A 61 23.80 1.81 1.92
C LEU A 61 24.55 1.15 0.75
N ASP A 62 24.34 -0.14 0.57
CA ASP A 62 24.74 -0.81 -0.66
C ASP A 62 23.61 -0.65 -1.68
N GLU A 63 23.78 0.29 -2.59
CA GLU A 63 22.76 0.61 -3.61
C GLU A 63 22.45 -0.56 -4.54
N ALA A 64 23.39 -1.50 -4.69
CA ALA A 64 23.17 -2.72 -5.48
C ALA A 64 22.13 -3.66 -4.87
N LEU A 65 21.87 -3.51 -3.57
CA LEU A 65 20.86 -4.29 -2.84
C LEU A 65 19.51 -3.56 -2.75
N ALA A 66 19.40 -2.33 -3.27
CA ALA A 66 18.16 -1.56 -3.21
C ALA A 66 17.22 -1.98 -4.35
N ASP A 67 16.13 -2.66 -4.02
CA ASP A 67 15.09 -3.05 -4.97
C ASP A 67 14.04 -1.97 -5.13
N LYS A 68 13.57 -1.38 -4.02
CA LYS A 68 12.54 -0.35 -4.00
C LYS A 68 12.79 0.72 -2.96
N THR A 69 12.39 1.94 -3.30
CA THR A 69 12.43 3.10 -2.39
C THR A 69 11.03 3.68 -2.25
N TYR A 70 10.61 3.87 -1.00
CA TYR A 70 9.32 4.46 -0.63
C TYR A 70 9.57 5.85 -0.05
N TYR A 71 8.96 6.83 -0.68
CA TYR A 71 8.88 8.19 -0.20
C TYR A 71 7.44 8.50 0.18
N LEU A 72 7.23 8.98 1.40
CA LEU A 72 5.92 9.34 1.91
C LEU A 72 5.94 10.82 2.30
N GLU A 73 4.99 11.60 1.77
CA GLU A 73 4.91 13.04 2.05
C GLU A 73 4.58 13.32 3.52
N SER A 74 3.79 12.44 4.15
CA SER A 74 3.41 12.54 5.55
C SER A 74 4.43 11.84 6.46
N VAL A 75 4.99 12.59 7.42
CA VAL A 75 5.88 12.04 8.46
C VAL A 75 5.18 10.97 9.30
N ASP A 76 3.88 11.15 9.57
CA ASP A 76 3.10 10.18 10.35
C ASP A 76 2.87 8.89 9.56
N ASP A 77 2.57 8.98 8.25
CA ASP A 77 2.43 7.81 7.40
C ASP A 77 3.77 7.09 7.23
N SER A 78 4.88 7.83 7.10
CA SER A 78 6.23 7.26 7.07
C SER A 78 6.54 6.46 8.34
N ARG A 79 6.25 7.02 9.51
CA ARG A 79 6.46 6.32 10.80
C ARG A 79 5.60 5.06 10.91
N ARG A 80 4.33 5.15 10.55
CA ARG A 80 3.41 3.99 10.56
C ARG A 80 3.89 2.91 9.61
N LEU A 81 4.31 3.26 8.39
CA LEU A 81 4.84 2.28 7.45
C LEU A 81 6.12 1.62 8.00
N GLN A 82 7.01 2.38 8.66
CA GLN A 82 8.21 1.83 9.29
C GLN A 82 7.88 0.79 10.37
N GLU A 83 6.84 1.03 11.21
CA GLU A 83 6.40 0.05 12.21
C GLU A 83 5.83 -1.21 11.54
N VAL A 84 5.00 -1.04 10.53
CA VAL A 84 4.41 -2.14 9.77
C VAL A 84 5.50 -2.98 9.08
N VAL A 85 6.46 -2.36 8.42
CA VAL A 85 7.56 -3.05 7.69
C VAL A 85 8.49 -3.84 8.62
N LYS A 86 8.58 -3.47 9.91
CA LYS A 86 9.38 -4.25 10.88
C LYS A 86 8.86 -5.67 11.10
N GLU A 87 7.57 -5.83 11.05
CA GLU A 87 6.87 -7.07 11.45
C GLU A 87 6.34 -7.86 10.24
N ILE A 88 6.23 -7.21 9.08
CA ILE A 88 5.57 -7.77 7.90
C ILE A 88 6.60 -8.22 6.85
N SER A 89 6.26 -9.29 6.13
CA SER A 89 7.02 -9.82 5.01
C SER A 89 7.15 -8.79 3.88
N GLU A 90 8.33 -8.72 3.27
CA GLU A 90 8.62 -7.88 2.10
C GLU A 90 7.67 -8.18 0.92
N GLU A 91 7.21 -9.41 0.80
CA GLU A 91 6.30 -9.89 -0.24
C GLU A 91 4.98 -9.11 -0.25
N TYR A 92 4.40 -8.84 0.92
CA TYR A 92 3.15 -8.07 1.00
C TYR A 92 3.35 -6.59 0.68
N LEU A 93 4.49 -6.04 1.04
CA LEU A 93 4.84 -4.67 0.67
C LEU A 93 5.00 -4.52 -0.86
N GLU A 94 5.52 -5.56 -1.51
CA GLU A 94 5.62 -5.61 -2.97
C GLU A 94 4.24 -5.64 -3.64
N ILE A 95 3.33 -6.49 -3.16
CA ILE A 95 1.94 -6.55 -3.64
C ILE A 95 1.25 -5.20 -3.47
N VAL A 96 1.39 -4.56 -2.30
CA VAL A 96 0.82 -3.23 -2.04
C VAL A 96 1.39 -2.19 -3.00
N SER A 97 2.69 -2.22 -3.26
CA SER A 97 3.32 -1.31 -4.22
C SER A 97 2.74 -1.48 -5.62
N ARG A 98 2.51 -2.71 -6.03
CA ARG A 98 1.87 -3.03 -7.31
C ARG A 98 0.43 -2.53 -7.37
N ILE A 99 -0.33 -2.67 -6.27
CA ILE A 99 -1.70 -2.13 -6.15
C ILE A 99 -1.70 -0.60 -6.29
N VAL A 100 -0.87 0.10 -5.50
CA VAL A 100 -0.79 1.57 -5.52
C VAL A 100 -0.36 2.09 -6.89
N LYS A 101 0.64 1.46 -7.50
CA LYS A 101 1.08 1.79 -8.85
C LYS A 101 -0.05 1.62 -9.86
N THR A 102 -0.73 0.48 -9.85
CA THR A 102 -1.85 0.19 -10.76
C THR A 102 -2.99 1.19 -10.57
N ALA A 103 -3.37 1.50 -9.34
CA ALA A 103 -4.39 2.50 -9.05
C ALA A 103 -4.05 3.87 -9.67
N ARG A 104 -2.80 4.31 -9.51
CA ARG A 104 -2.32 5.59 -10.07
C ARG A 104 -2.27 5.57 -11.59
N GLU A 105 -1.84 4.48 -12.21
CA GLU A 105 -1.82 4.30 -13.67
C GLU A 105 -3.22 4.31 -14.27
N GLU A 106 -4.23 3.83 -13.54
CA GLU A 106 -5.64 3.90 -13.94
C GLU A 106 -6.31 5.25 -13.63
N GLY A 107 -5.53 6.23 -13.13
CA GLY A 107 -5.95 7.61 -12.88
C GLY A 107 -6.61 7.85 -11.53
N LEU A 108 -6.56 6.89 -10.61
CA LEU A 108 -7.08 7.05 -9.25
C LEU A 108 -6.10 7.92 -8.41
N LYS A 109 -6.64 8.88 -7.68
CA LYS A 109 -5.84 9.81 -6.85
C LYS A 109 -5.69 9.28 -5.43
N VAL A 110 -4.94 8.20 -5.27
CA VAL A 110 -4.72 7.57 -3.97
C VAL A 110 -3.57 8.22 -3.21
N ARG A 111 -3.76 8.41 -1.90
CA ARG A 111 -2.75 8.95 -0.98
C ARG A 111 -1.79 7.86 -0.51
N ASP A 112 -0.62 8.27 -0.04
CA ASP A 112 0.43 7.38 0.45
C ASP A 112 0.02 6.57 1.70
N SER A 113 -0.95 7.06 2.48
CA SER A 113 -1.55 6.28 3.58
C SER A 113 -2.10 4.91 3.13
N LEU A 114 -2.36 4.74 1.83
CA LEU A 114 -2.77 3.46 1.26
C LEU A 114 -1.70 2.37 1.44
N TYR A 115 -0.40 2.72 1.37
CA TYR A 115 0.69 1.78 1.66
C TYR A 115 0.56 1.18 3.05
N VAL A 116 0.30 2.04 4.06
CA VAL A 116 0.15 1.60 5.45
C VAL A 116 -1.07 0.71 5.63
N THR A 117 -2.23 1.21 5.19
CA THR A 117 -3.51 0.55 5.47
C THR A 117 -3.69 -0.76 4.69
N LEU A 118 -3.17 -0.84 3.45
CA LEU A 118 -3.22 -2.09 2.68
C LEU A 118 -2.20 -3.11 3.17
N THR A 119 -1.00 -2.71 3.57
CA THR A 119 0.01 -3.65 4.06
C THR A 119 -0.49 -4.34 5.34
N ASP A 120 -1.05 -3.58 6.28
CA ASP A 120 -1.66 -4.11 7.49
C ASP A 120 -2.86 -5.03 7.17
N HIS A 121 -3.74 -4.59 6.24
CA HIS A 121 -4.91 -5.36 5.84
C HIS A 121 -4.53 -6.69 5.18
N ILE A 122 -3.61 -6.67 4.20
CA ILE A 122 -3.21 -7.89 3.47
C ILE A 122 -2.54 -8.88 4.40
N ASN A 123 -1.64 -8.43 5.29
CA ASN A 123 -1.04 -9.29 6.29
C ASN A 123 -2.11 -9.96 7.16
N SER A 124 -3.03 -9.17 7.71
CA SER A 124 -4.13 -9.70 8.53
C SER A 124 -5.08 -10.62 7.75
N ALA A 125 -5.30 -10.37 6.46
CA ALA A 125 -6.15 -11.20 5.60
C ALA A 125 -5.52 -12.58 5.36
N VAL A 126 -4.21 -12.60 5.10
CA VAL A 126 -3.45 -13.84 4.93
C VAL A 126 -3.40 -14.65 6.24
N ASP A 127 -3.16 -14.00 7.38
CA ASP A 127 -3.18 -14.69 8.67
C ASP A 127 -4.54 -15.34 8.93
N ARG A 128 -5.65 -14.63 8.68
CA ARG A 128 -7.00 -15.20 8.76
C ARG A 128 -7.21 -16.38 7.82
N TYR A 129 -6.73 -16.26 6.58
CA TYR A 129 -6.83 -17.36 5.60
C TYR A 129 -6.13 -18.62 6.11
N ARG A 130 -4.92 -18.50 6.66
CA ARG A 130 -4.16 -19.61 7.25
C ARG A 130 -4.86 -20.24 8.45
N GLU A 131 -5.62 -19.43 9.19
CA GLU A 131 -6.46 -19.88 10.31
C GLU A 131 -7.84 -20.40 9.86
N ASN A 132 -8.12 -20.46 8.55
CA ASN A 132 -9.43 -20.81 7.97
C ASN A 132 -10.57 -19.88 8.42
N ILE A 133 -10.28 -18.62 8.69
CA ILE A 133 -11.25 -17.59 9.05
C ILE A 133 -11.60 -16.78 7.79
N ALA A 134 -12.77 -17.04 7.21
CA ALA A 134 -13.27 -16.28 6.07
C ALA A 134 -14.17 -15.12 6.52
N LEU A 135 -13.84 -13.90 6.11
CA LEU A 135 -14.70 -12.75 6.30
C LEU A 135 -15.56 -12.52 5.04
N LYS A 136 -16.86 -12.29 5.23
CA LYS A 136 -17.76 -11.89 4.15
C LYS A 136 -17.85 -10.38 4.07
N ASN A 137 -17.68 -9.83 2.86
CA ASN A 137 -17.93 -8.42 2.61
C ASN A 137 -19.40 -8.22 2.22
N MET A 138 -20.18 -7.70 3.16
CA MET A 138 -21.62 -7.49 2.97
C MET A 138 -21.94 -6.44 1.90
N MET A 139 -20.95 -5.64 1.48
CA MET A 139 -21.08 -4.61 0.46
C MET A 139 -20.40 -4.97 -0.86
N LYS A 140 -20.00 -6.23 -1.05
CA LYS A 140 -19.30 -6.66 -2.26
C LYS A 140 -20.04 -6.27 -3.57
N LEU A 141 -21.35 -6.46 -3.59
CA LEU A 141 -22.16 -6.15 -4.77
C LEU A 141 -22.24 -4.63 -5.03
N GLU A 142 -22.37 -3.84 -3.98
CA GLU A 142 -22.40 -2.38 -4.05
C GLU A 142 -21.04 -1.83 -4.48
N ILE A 143 -19.94 -2.36 -3.92
CA ILE A 143 -18.58 -1.98 -4.30
C ILE A 143 -18.34 -2.29 -5.76
N ARG A 144 -18.63 -3.50 -6.21
CA ARG A 144 -18.53 -3.90 -7.63
C ARG A 144 -19.34 -2.99 -8.56
N LYS A 145 -20.51 -2.54 -8.12
CA LYS A 145 -21.43 -1.70 -8.92
C LYS A 145 -20.97 -0.25 -9.00
N PHE A 146 -20.55 0.34 -7.86
CA PHE A 146 -20.30 1.77 -7.74
C PHE A 146 -18.81 2.14 -7.85
N TYR A 147 -17.91 1.19 -7.60
CA TYR A 147 -16.46 1.33 -7.64
C TYR A 147 -15.82 0.21 -8.48
N PRO A 148 -16.24 0.07 -9.78
CA PRO A 148 -15.83 -1.06 -10.60
C PRO A 148 -14.31 -1.10 -10.89
N LYS A 149 -13.64 0.04 -10.98
CA LYS A 149 -12.19 0.12 -11.19
C LYS A 149 -11.43 -0.39 -9.96
N GLU A 150 -11.78 0.13 -8.79
CA GLU A 150 -11.16 -0.23 -7.52
C GLU A 150 -11.40 -1.72 -7.22
N TYR A 151 -12.60 -2.22 -7.53
CA TYR A 151 -12.92 -3.64 -7.39
C TYR A 151 -12.09 -4.52 -8.34
N GLU A 152 -11.89 -4.10 -9.59
CA GLU A 152 -11.05 -4.81 -10.56
C GLU A 152 -9.57 -4.86 -10.11
N ILE A 153 -9.08 -3.76 -9.54
CA ILE A 153 -7.74 -3.74 -8.92
C ILE A 153 -7.68 -4.71 -7.72
N GLY A 154 -8.74 -4.76 -6.92
CA GLY A 154 -8.88 -5.71 -5.82
C GLY A 154 -8.83 -7.16 -6.28
N LEU A 155 -9.51 -7.52 -7.37
CA LEU A 155 -9.47 -8.86 -7.98
C LEU A 155 -8.06 -9.22 -8.45
N ARG A 156 -7.38 -8.29 -9.12
CA ARG A 156 -5.97 -8.51 -9.53
C ARG A 156 -5.05 -8.67 -8.33
N ALA A 157 -5.28 -7.91 -7.26
CA ALA A 157 -4.49 -8.03 -6.03
C ALA A 157 -4.62 -9.42 -5.40
N VAL A 158 -5.83 -9.96 -5.28
CA VAL A 158 -6.07 -11.32 -4.79
C VAL A 158 -5.39 -12.37 -5.68
N GLN A 159 -5.43 -12.18 -7.01
CA GLN A 159 -4.73 -13.05 -7.95
C GLN A 159 -3.21 -12.99 -7.73
N TRP A 160 -2.61 -11.81 -7.52
CA TRP A 160 -1.17 -11.69 -7.26
C TRP A 160 -0.75 -12.36 -5.95
N ILE A 161 -1.59 -12.26 -4.90
CA ILE A 161 -1.36 -12.96 -3.64
C ILE A 161 -1.37 -14.48 -3.87
N GLN A 162 -2.34 -14.98 -4.64
CA GLN A 162 -2.44 -16.40 -4.96
C GLN A 162 -1.23 -16.88 -5.79
N GLU A 163 -0.79 -16.12 -6.79
CA GLU A 163 0.36 -16.45 -7.63
C GLU A 163 1.67 -16.50 -6.83
N GLN A 164 1.80 -15.67 -5.82
CA GLN A 164 3.03 -15.53 -5.04
C GLN A 164 3.09 -16.50 -3.86
N ASN A 165 1.96 -16.75 -3.19
CA ASN A 165 1.92 -17.46 -1.91
C ASN A 165 1.05 -18.72 -1.94
N ASP A 166 0.40 -19.03 -3.06
CA ASP A 166 -0.62 -20.11 -3.19
C ASP A 166 -1.82 -19.94 -2.23
N GLU A 167 -2.18 -18.69 -1.91
CA GLU A 167 -3.24 -18.32 -0.96
C GLU A 167 -4.41 -17.65 -1.68
N ASN A 168 -5.51 -18.37 -1.87
CA ASN A 168 -6.71 -17.85 -2.53
C ASN A 168 -7.66 -17.16 -1.53
N LEU A 169 -7.51 -15.85 -1.37
CA LEU A 169 -8.30 -15.06 -0.44
C LEU A 169 -9.76 -14.82 -0.89
N GLY A 170 -10.04 -14.99 -2.19
CA GLY A 170 -11.40 -14.87 -2.74
C GLY A 170 -11.89 -13.44 -3.00
N GLU A 171 -13.10 -13.35 -3.59
CA GLU A 171 -13.68 -12.07 -4.04
C GLU A 171 -14.10 -11.14 -2.88
N ASP A 172 -14.35 -11.66 -1.69
CA ASP A 172 -14.70 -10.83 -0.54
C ASP A 172 -13.51 -9.98 -0.11
N GLU A 173 -12.27 -10.53 -0.16
CA GLU A 173 -11.05 -9.76 0.10
C GLU A 173 -10.76 -8.76 -1.03
N ALA A 174 -11.08 -9.09 -2.30
CA ALA A 174 -11.01 -8.10 -3.39
C ALA A 174 -11.87 -6.86 -3.10
N ALA A 175 -13.06 -7.06 -2.54
CA ALA A 175 -13.93 -5.96 -2.14
C ALA A 175 -13.37 -5.18 -0.93
N PHE A 176 -12.74 -5.81 0.05
CA PHE A 176 -12.07 -5.10 1.14
C PHE A 176 -10.88 -4.28 0.63
N ILE A 177 -10.05 -4.82 -0.26
CA ILE A 177 -8.94 -4.09 -0.91
C ILE A 177 -9.50 -2.86 -1.67
N ALA A 178 -10.57 -3.03 -2.45
CA ALA A 178 -11.24 -1.93 -3.14
C ALA A 178 -11.69 -0.83 -2.17
N MET A 179 -12.25 -1.18 -1.01
CA MET A 179 -12.63 -0.21 0.02
C MET A 179 -11.45 0.60 0.55
N HIS A 180 -10.29 -0.02 0.71
CA HIS A 180 -9.07 0.70 1.10
C HIS A 180 -8.65 1.70 0.02
N ILE A 181 -8.73 1.33 -1.26
CA ILE A 181 -8.43 2.23 -2.39
C ILE A 181 -9.40 3.42 -2.38
N VAL A 182 -10.72 3.18 -2.34
CA VAL A 182 -11.75 4.23 -2.25
C VAL A 182 -11.51 5.15 -1.04
N SER A 183 -11.17 4.58 0.12
CA SER A 183 -10.87 5.35 1.32
C SER A 183 -9.67 6.29 1.13
N ALA A 184 -8.64 5.82 0.44
CA ALA A 184 -7.45 6.61 0.15
C ALA A 184 -7.71 7.73 -0.86
N GLU A 185 -8.69 7.60 -1.76
CA GLU A 185 -9.12 8.66 -2.66
C GLU A 185 -9.94 9.74 -1.94
N LEU A 186 -10.92 9.34 -1.14
CA LEU A 186 -11.86 10.25 -0.46
C LEU A 186 -11.20 11.09 0.64
N GLY A 187 -10.10 10.64 1.19
CA GLY A 187 -9.49 11.27 2.34
C GLY A 187 -8.76 12.59 2.08
N SER A 188 -8.75 13.10 0.85
CA SER A 188 -8.02 14.32 0.49
C SER A 188 -8.68 15.65 0.94
N GLY A 189 -9.80 15.62 1.64
CA GLY A 189 -10.47 16.89 2.00
C GLY A 189 -11.55 16.84 3.07
N SER A 190 -11.92 15.69 3.58
CA SER A 190 -12.92 15.58 4.63
C SER A 190 -12.55 14.52 5.66
N ASN A 191 -12.76 14.81 6.96
CA ASN A 191 -12.72 13.83 8.05
C ASN A 191 -13.85 12.78 7.90
N VAL A 192 -14.08 12.30 6.69
CA VAL A 192 -15.11 11.31 6.38
C VAL A 192 -14.55 9.95 6.71
N ASP A 193 -14.93 9.46 7.87
CA ASP A 193 -14.65 8.08 8.27
C ASP A 193 -15.49 7.13 7.39
N VAL A 194 -14.85 6.61 6.32
CA VAL A 194 -15.48 5.68 5.37
C VAL A 194 -16.07 4.46 6.10
N ASN A 195 -15.44 4.01 7.20
CA ASN A 195 -15.98 2.93 8.01
C ASN A 195 -17.31 3.31 8.69
N LYS A 196 -17.47 4.58 9.11
CA LYS A 196 -18.75 5.05 9.65
C LYS A 196 -19.81 5.15 8.58
N ILE A 197 -19.47 5.65 7.40
CA ILE A 197 -20.39 5.70 6.25
C ILE A 197 -20.79 4.29 5.85
N THR A 198 -19.84 3.37 5.73
CA THR A 198 -20.12 1.97 5.41
C THR A 198 -21.05 1.31 6.43
N LYS A 199 -20.80 1.52 7.73
CA LYS A 199 -21.68 1.03 8.80
C LYS A 199 -23.10 1.64 8.70
N LEU A 200 -23.20 2.94 8.41
CA LEU A 200 -24.48 3.62 8.24
C LEU A 200 -25.25 3.08 7.02
N ILE A 201 -24.60 2.93 5.88
CA ILE A 201 -25.19 2.36 4.67
C ILE A 201 -25.68 0.94 4.94
N ASN A 202 -24.85 0.09 5.57
CA ASN A 202 -25.26 -1.27 5.95
C ASN A 202 -26.47 -1.28 6.89
N ALA A 203 -26.52 -0.39 7.86
CA ALA A 203 -27.68 -0.27 8.77
C ALA A 203 -28.96 0.11 8.01
N VAL A 204 -28.87 1.08 7.08
CA VAL A 204 -29.98 1.50 6.24
C VAL A 204 -30.44 0.36 5.31
N LEU A 205 -29.50 -0.34 4.66
CA LEU A 205 -29.82 -1.48 3.79
C LEU A 205 -30.46 -2.63 4.57
N GLN A 206 -30.02 -2.91 5.79
CA GLN A 206 -30.69 -3.91 6.64
C GLN A 206 -32.13 -3.52 6.98
N ILE A 207 -32.36 -2.25 7.35
CA ILE A 207 -33.71 -1.76 7.66
C ILE A 207 -34.59 -1.91 6.43
N VAL A 208 -34.13 -1.52 5.24
CA VAL A 208 -34.89 -1.65 3.98
C VAL A 208 -35.21 -3.12 3.68
N ARG A 209 -34.22 -4.03 3.82
CA ARG A 209 -34.44 -5.47 3.56
C ARG A 209 -35.41 -6.15 4.53
N ILE A 210 -35.58 -5.61 5.73
CA ILE A 210 -36.49 -6.17 6.75
C ILE A 210 -37.93 -5.68 6.51
N HIS A 211 -38.09 -4.51 5.90
CA HIS A 211 -39.44 -3.85 5.77
C HIS A 211 -40.00 -3.94 4.35
N PHE A 212 -39.22 -4.39 3.37
CA PHE A 212 -39.61 -4.58 1.97
C PHE A 212 -39.10 -5.92 1.41
#